data_e4b0b104d637671e6f1db6e330d4597d
#
_entry.id   e4b0b104d637671e6f1db6e330d4597d
#
_cell.length_a   1.000
_cell.length_b   1.000
_cell.length_c   1.000
_cell.angle_alpha   90.00
_cell.angle_beta   90.00
_cell.angle_gamma   90.00
#
_symmetry.space_group_name_H-M   'P 1'
#
loop_
_entity.id
_entity.type
_entity.pdbx_description
1 polymer ?
#
loop_
_entity_poly.entity_id
_entity_poly.type
_entity_poly.pdbx_seq_one_letter_code
_entity_poly.pdbx_strand_id
1 'polypeptide(L)' 'MRKKRPAFVISFDETTQAMAMDRFCTQNGLPGRLIPVPREITAGCGLAWKAEPKDEPMLMEALKTEGIQWSSTQILEL' A
#
# COMPACT_ATOMS: atom_id res chain seq x y z
N MET A 1 -18.98 -16.16 5.87
CA MET A 1 -18.82 -14.72 6.06
C MET A 1 -17.38 -14.40 6.42
N ARG A 2 -16.79 -13.43 5.74
CA ARG A 2 -15.41 -13.06 6.02
C ARG A 2 -15.32 -12.20 7.26
N LYS A 3 -14.34 -12.51 8.10
CA LYS A 3 -13.99 -11.61 9.19
C LYS A 3 -13.11 -10.49 8.65
N LYS A 4 -13.40 -9.29 9.06
CA LYS A 4 -12.51 -8.16 8.77
C LYS A 4 -11.26 -8.30 9.61
N ARG A 5 -10.12 -8.00 9.01
CA ARG A 5 -8.83 -8.06 9.69
C ARG A 5 -8.12 -6.73 9.52
N PRO A 6 -7.28 -6.35 10.49
CA PRO A 6 -6.47 -5.14 10.31
C PRO A 6 -5.57 -5.30 9.10
N ALA A 7 -5.49 -4.25 8.29
CA ALA A 7 -4.63 -4.23 7.12
C ALA A 7 -3.87 -2.91 7.10
N PHE A 8 -2.59 -2.98 6.73
CA PHE A 8 -1.77 -1.80 6.53
C PHE A 8 -1.99 -1.34 5.08
N VAL A 9 -2.45 -0.11 4.91
CA VAL A 9 -2.82 0.41 3.60
C VAL A 9 -1.99 1.66 3.31
N ILE A 10 -1.31 1.67 2.17
CA ILE A 10 -0.54 2.81 1.69
C ILE A 10 -1.30 3.38 0.49
N SER A 11 -1.73 4.62 0.58
CA SER A 11 -2.41 5.27 -0.55
C SER A 11 -1.44 6.16 -1.31
N PHE A 12 -1.72 6.34 -2.59
CA PHE A 12 -0.85 7.09 -3.49
C PHE A 12 -1.62 8.21 -4.19
N ASP A 13 -0.93 9.33 -4.43
CA ASP A 13 -1.52 10.43 -5.18
C ASP A 13 -1.42 10.23 -6.68
N GLU A 14 -0.45 9.44 -7.12
CA GLU A 14 -0.20 9.24 -8.55
C GLU A 14 -0.15 7.75 -8.89
N THR A 15 -0.78 7.39 -10.00
CA THR A 15 -0.81 6.03 -10.48
C THR A 15 0.60 5.49 -10.72
N THR A 16 1.50 6.33 -11.23
CA THR A 16 2.88 5.92 -11.49
C THR A 16 3.59 5.45 -10.21
N GLN A 17 3.30 6.09 -9.08
CA GLN A 17 3.90 5.70 -7.82
C GLN A 17 3.31 4.38 -7.32
N ALA A 18 2.01 4.20 -7.47
CA ALA A 18 1.36 2.94 -7.11
C ALA A 18 1.91 1.77 -7.94
N MET A 19 2.10 2.00 -9.23
CA MET A 19 2.65 0.97 -10.12
C MET A 19 4.11 0.67 -9.79
N ALA A 20 4.88 1.69 -9.40
CA ALA A 20 6.26 1.49 -8.99
C ALA A 20 6.33 0.62 -7.75
N MET A 21 5.43 0.83 -6.79
CA MET A 21 5.35 0.00 -5.59
C MET A 21 5.04 -1.45 -5.94
N ASP A 22 4.05 -1.65 -6.81
CA ASP A 22 3.67 -3.00 -7.26
C ASP A 22 4.85 -3.72 -7.92
N ARG A 23 5.53 -3.03 -8.83
CA ARG A 23 6.67 -3.60 -9.53
C ARG A 23 7.80 -3.97 -8.56
N PHE A 24 8.15 -3.05 -7.68
CA PHE A 24 9.23 -3.27 -6.73
C PHE A 24 8.92 -4.43 -5.80
N CYS A 25 7.72 -4.47 -5.25
CA CYS A 25 7.33 -5.54 -4.33
C CYS A 25 7.28 -6.89 -5.03
N THR A 26 6.77 -6.93 -6.25
CA THR A 26 6.71 -8.17 -7.02
C THR A 26 8.10 -8.69 -7.32
N GLN A 27 9.02 -7.82 -7.72
CA GLN A 27 10.38 -8.21 -8.07
C GLN A 27 11.20 -8.67 -6.87
N ASN A 28 10.89 -8.15 -5.70
CA ASN A 28 11.66 -8.43 -4.49
C ASN A 28 10.94 -9.35 -3.51
N GLY A 29 9.80 -9.89 -3.89
CA GLY A 29 9.06 -10.82 -3.05
C GLY A 29 8.53 -10.20 -1.78
N LEU A 30 8.22 -8.91 -1.80
CA LEU A 30 7.65 -8.23 -0.63
C LEU A 30 6.16 -8.50 -0.51
N PRO A 31 5.63 -8.48 0.72
CA PRO A 31 4.23 -8.83 0.95
C PRO A 31 3.27 -7.73 0.49
N GLY A 32 2.04 -8.13 0.21
CA GLY A 32 0.98 -7.21 -0.11
C GLY A 32 0.55 -7.28 -1.57
N ARG A 33 -0.37 -6.40 -1.92
CA ARG A 33 -0.86 -6.31 -3.29
C ARG A 33 -1.52 -4.96 -3.54
N LEU A 34 -1.62 -4.60 -4.81
CA LEU A 34 -2.30 -3.38 -5.23
C LEU A 34 -3.81 -3.61 -5.19
N ILE A 35 -4.52 -2.64 -4.61
CA ILE A 35 -5.99 -2.70 -4.51
C ILE A 35 -6.58 -1.35 -4.88
N PRO A 36 -7.87 -1.29 -5.22
CA PRO A 36 -8.57 -0.01 -5.28
C PRO A 36 -8.56 0.63 -3.90
N VAL A 37 -8.40 1.95 -3.85
CA VAL A 37 -8.34 2.65 -2.56
C VAL A 37 -9.67 2.46 -1.81
N PRO A 38 -9.62 2.10 -0.51
CA PRO A 38 -10.85 1.95 0.28
C PRO A 38 -11.60 3.27 0.43
N ARG A 39 -12.90 3.18 0.70
CA ARG A 39 -13.75 4.36 0.89
C ARG A 39 -13.25 5.29 1.99
N GLU A 40 -12.65 4.71 3.01
CA GLU A 40 -12.16 5.44 4.18
C GLU A 40 -11.01 6.36 3.83
N ILE A 41 -10.39 6.16 2.68
CA ILE A 41 -9.24 6.93 2.26
C ILE A 41 -9.57 7.70 0.99
N THR A 42 -9.25 8.99 0.98
CA THR A 42 -9.34 9.79 -0.24
C THR A 42 -7.93 9.89 -0.83
N ALA A 43 -7.75 9.35 -2.02
CA ALA A 43 -6.45 9.39 -2.69
C ALA A 43 -6.64 9.77 -4.15
N GLY A 44 -5.68 10.53 -4.68
CA GLY A 44 -5.80 11.09 -6.01
C GLY A 44 -5.87 10.08 -7.14
N CYS A 45 -5.15 8.96 -7.03
CA CYS A 45 -5.08 8.01 -8.13
C CYS A 45 -6.06 6.84 -8.00
N GLY A 46 -6.70 6.69 -6.85
CA GLY A 46 -7.65 5.61 -6.63
C GLY A 46 -7.03 4.24 -6.40
N LEU A 47 -5.73 4.17 -6.22
CA LEU A 47 -5.02 2.92 -5.97
C LEU A 47 -4.29 2.96 -4.63
N ALA A 48 -4.15 1.79 -4.00
CA ALA A 48 -3.47 1.66 -2.73
C ALA A 48 -2.75 0.31 -2.67
N TRP A 49 -1.79 0.20 -1.75
CA TRP A 49 -1.09 -1.05 -1.48
C TRP A 49 -1.57 -1.60 -0.16
N LYS A 50 -2.03 -2.85 -0.16
CA LYS A 50 -2.55 -3.51 1.04
C LYS A 50 -1.58 -4.59 1.49
N ALA A 51 -1.27 -4.60 2.79
CA ALA A 51 -0.43 -5.61 3.40
C ALA A 51 -0.87 -5.83 4.84
N GLU A 52 -0.15 -6.63 5.58
CA GLU A 52 -0.45 -6.84 7.00
C GLU A 52 0.25 -5.76 7.83
N PRO A 53 -0.32 -5.39 9.00
CA PRO A 53 0.31 -4.37 9.84
C PRO A 53 1.74 -4.70 10.24
N LYS A 54 2.08 -5.97 10.40
CA LYS A 54 3.44 -6.39 10.75
C LYS A 54 4.45 -6.06 9.66
N ASP A 55 3.98 -5.84 8.44
CA ASP A 55 4.84 -5.57 7.29
C ASP A 55 5.16 -4.08 7.13
N GLU A 56 4.58 -3.24 7.98
CA GLU A 56 4.75 -1.79 7.87
C GLU A 56 6.21 -1.35 7.83
N PRO A 57 7.09 -1.77 8.76
CA PRO A 57 8.47 -1.29 8.75
C PRO A 57 9.20 -1.66 7.45
N MET A 58 8.99 -2.87 6.97
CA MET A 58 9.62 -3.35 5.74
C MET A 58 9.17 -2.53 4.53
N LEU A 59 7.87 -2.28 4.43
CA LEU A 59 7.30 -1.57 3.29
C LEU A 59 7.66 -0.08 3.32
N MET A 60 7.68 0.54 4.51
CA MET A 60 8.10 1.93 4.63
C MET A 60 9.57 2.10 4.23
N GLU A 61 10.41 1.13 4.60
CA GLU A 61 11.81 1.15 4.20
C GLU A 61 11.94 1.05 2.69
N ALA A 62 11.13 0.18 2.06
CA ALA A 62 11.14 0.02 0.61
C ALA A 62 10.74 1.32 -0.08
N LEU A 63 9.72 2.01 0.41
CA LEU A 63 9.29 3.29 -0.15
C LEU A 63 10.44 4.31 -0.13
N LYS A 64 11.12 4.38 1.00
CA LYS A 64 12.22 5.34 1.17
C LYS A 64 13.40 4.98 0.29
N THR A 65 13.77 3.71 0.26
CA THR A 65 14.92 3.24 -0.51
C THR A 65 14.72 3.47 -2.01
N GLU A 66 13.50 3.22 -2.50
CA GLU A 66 13.21 3.34 -3.93
C GLU A 66 12.75 4.74 -4.33
N GLY A 67 12.62 5.64 -3.37
CA GLY A 67 12.16 6.99 -3.68
C GLY A 67 10.73 7.04 -4.16
N ILE A 68 9.91 6.06 -3.75
CA ILE A 68 8.49 6.02 -4.12
C ILE A 68 7.73 6.98 -3.22
N GLN A 69 6.94 7.86 -3.81
CA GLN A 69 6.13 8.81 -3.06
C GLN A 69 4.76 8.24 -2.78
N TRP A 70 4.27 8.48 -1.58
CA TRP A 70 2.94 8.02 -1.18
C TRP A 70 2.16 9.17 -0.53
N SER A 71 0.84 9.02 -0.48
CA SER A 71 -0.03 10.04 0.11
C SER A 71 -0.17 9.86 1.60
N SER A 72 -0.62 8.68 2.03
CA SER A 72 -0.83 8.41 3.44
C SER A 72 -0.74 6.93 3.74
N THR A 73 -0.60 6.59 5.01
CA THR A 73 -0.62 5.22 5.48
C THR A 73 -1.64 5.10 6.61
N GLN A 74 -2.36 3.99 6.65
CA GLN A 74 -3.39 3.76 7.64
C GLN A 74 -3.51 2.28 7.95
N ILE A 75 -4.02 1.97 9.14
CA ILE A 75 -4.43 0.63 9.49
C ILE A 75 -5.95 0.61 9.44
N LEU A 76 -6.50 -0.20 8.55
CA LEU A 76 -7.93 -0.31 8.35
C LEU A 76 -8.37 -1.76 8.49
N GLU A 77 -9.61 -1.98 8.87
CA GLU A 77 -10.19 -3.32 8.88
C GLU A 77 -10.84 -3.58 7.54
N LEU A 78 -10.30 -4.52 6.83
CA LEU A 78 -10.75 -4.86 5.49
C LEU A 78 -11.13 -6.34 5.35
#